data_670e9c3f4c343da4a3d43efdf107a37d
#
_entry.id   670e9c3f4c343da4a3d43efdf107a37d
#
_cell.length_a   1.000
_cell.length_b   1.000
_cell.length_c   1.000
_cell.angle_alpha   90.00
_cell.angle_beta   90.00
_cell.angle_gamma   90.00
#
_symmetry.space_group_name_H-M   'P 1'
#
loop_
_entity.id
_entity.type
_entity.pdbx_description
1 polymer ?
#
loop_
_entity_poly.entity_id
_entity_poly.type
_entity_poly.pdbx_seq_one_letter_code
_entity_poly.pdbx_strand_id
1 'polypeptide(L)'
;VTTCAGAKYLIEGALDFAFEREQFSRSISNFDMVKNKFANMVTKSWESDSINYMTTGAIDQAISKLDKNDDNFYAGVQKIIEDHSIESSIAKVLGSETLAYTVDEGVQVMGGAGFIEDYPMAGAYRDERINRIFEGTNEINRMIIGGYVLKKSILEEIPIRLCIQERVDNWIPDSDIELENKEYFNIVEFCRSLTLNITNKLILKYGQDLKNEQWLLEPFADLLISFSILDTCFKRFYSLNEGDHKSKTERVFKLTLANHYFNSLEKAQIILEYINDDDMIEKISIEKSKLNYKPNRIKYKQDIVNDLYNHKKYYLDIFTRYFLNHIIIVN
;
A
#
# COMPACT_ATOMS: atom_id res chain seq x y z
N VAL A 1 -6.30 -10.99 -4.11
CA VAL A 1 -7.48 -10.63 -4.93
C VAL A 1 -8.77 -10.84 -4.15
N THR A 2 -9.05 -12.02 -3.60
CA THR A 2 -10.29 -12.33 -2.85
C THR A 2 -10.52 -11.43 -1.65
N THR A 3 -9.46 -11.08 -0.90
CA THR A 3 -9.53 -10.17 0.25
C THR A 3 -9.98 -8.76 -0.15
N CYS A 4 -9.55 -8.26 -1.32
CA CYS A 4 -9.98 -6.95 -1.82
C CYS A 4 -11.45 -6.96 -2.25
N ALA A 5 -11.89 -8.01 -2.94
CA ALA A 5 -13.29 -8.17 -3.32
C ALA A 5 -14.18 -8.25 -2.07
N GLY A 6 -13.75 -9.02 -1.06
CA GLY A 6 -14.43 -9.10 0.24
C GLY A 6 -14.53 -7.75 0.94
N ALA A 7 -13.45 -6.97 0.98
CA ALA A 7 -13.45 -5.64 1.59
C ALA A 7 -14.47 -4.70 0.92
N LYS A 8 -14.52 -4.68 -0.41
CA LYS A 8 -15.50 -3.85 -1.15
C LYS A 8 -16.93 -4.24 -0.86
N TYR A 9 -17.21 -5.55 -0.88
CA TYR A 9 -18.54 -6.07 -0.55
C TYR A 9 -18.98 -5.68 0.87
N LEU A 10 -18.08 -5.77 1.84
CA LEU A 10 -18.37 -5.40 3.23
C LEU A 10 -18.54 -3.89 3.41
N ILE A 11 -17.80 -3.06 2.66
CA ILE A 11 -18.03 -1.60 2.64
C ILE A 11 -19.45 -1.29 2.19
N GLU A 12 -19.93 -1.93 1.10
CA GLU A 12 -21.28 -1.70 0.59
C GLU A 12 -22.35 -2.13 1.59
N GLY A 13 -22.23 -3.32 2.19
CA GLY A 13 -23.18 -3.78 3.21
C GLY A 13 -23.22 -2.89 4.47
N ALA A 14 -22.06 -2.41 4.94
CA ALA A 14 -21.99 -1.47 6.05
C ALA A 14 -22.56 -0.10 5.68
N LEU A 15 -22.38 0.33 4.42
CA LEU A 15 -22.89 1.60 3.91
C LEU A 15 -24.42 1.60 3.83
N ASP A 16 -25.02 0.56 3.28
CA ASP A 16 -26.48 0.40 3.21
C ASP A 16 -27.09 0.45 4.62
N PHE A 17 -26.53 -0.32 5.54
CA PHE A 17 -26.96 -0.27 6.94
C PHE A 17 -26.83 1.13 7.55
N ALA A 18 -25.73 1.84 7.29
CA ALA A 18 -25.49 3.17 7.83
C ALA A 18 -26.50 4.21 7.30
N PHE A 19 -26.99 4.07 6.07
CA PHE A 19 -28.01 4.94 5.51
C PHE A 19 -29.41 4.67 6.12
N GLU A 20 -29.74 3.42 6.40
CA GLU A 20 -31.05 3.02 6.92
C GLU A 20 -31.18 3.22 8.44
N ARG A 21 -30.08 2.99 9.18
CA ARG A 21 -30.10 3.04 10.64
C ARG A 21 -30.12 4.48 11.15
N GLU A 22 -31.14 4.78 11.94
CA GLU A 22 -31.25 6.09 12.63
C GLU A 22 -30.93 6.00 14.11
N GLN A 23 -30.20 7.00 14.60
CA GLN A 23 -29.95 7.28 16.00
C GLN A 23 -29.86 8.82 16.21
N PHE A 24 -30.33 9.30 17.35
CA PHE A 24 -30.35 10.73 17.65
C PHE A 24 -31.05 11.57 16.57
N SER A 25 -32.18 11.06 16.08
CA SER A 25 -33.05 11.68 15.07
C SER A 25 -32.41 11.92 13.70
N ARG A 26 -31.39 11.13 13.34
CA ARG A 26 -30.76 11.16 12.01
C ARG A 26 -30.11 9.82 11.67
N SER A 27 -29.92 9.57 10.37
CA SER A 27 -29.16 8.41 9.90
C SER A 27 -27.74 8.42 10.48
N ILE A 28 -27.23 7.25 10.87
CA ILE A 28 -25.87 7.14 11.40
C ILE A 28 -24.80 7.50 10.36
N SER A 29 -25.09 7.43 9.07
CA SER A 29 -24.22 7.90 7.99
C SER A 29 -23.86 9.40 8.10
N ASN A 30 -24.67 10.19 8.83
CA ASN A 30 -24.44 11.63 9.01
C ASN A 30 -23.44 11.97 10.12
N PHE A 31 -22.98 10.98 10.91
CA PHE A 31 -21.98 11.22 11.93
C PHE A 31 -20.56 11.21 11.36
N ASP A 32 -19.79 12.24 11.64
CA ASP A 32 -18.45 12.40 11.05
C ASP A 32 -17.47 11.28 11.47
N MET A 33 -17.64 10.70 12.68
CA MET A 33 -16.86 9.55 13.09
C MET A 33 -17.19 8.29 12.28
N VAL A 34 -18.44 8.11 11.84
CA VAL A 34 -18.85 7.03 10.92
C VAL A 34 -18.29 7.29 9.52
N LYS A 35 -18.41 8.53 9.03
CA LYS A 35 -17.81 8.93 7.75
C LYS A 35 -16.30 8.67 7.71
N ASN A 36 -15.58 8.99 8.80
CA ASN A 36 -14.14 8.72 8.90
C ASN A 36 -13.79 7.24 8.70
N LYS A 37 -14.61 6.31 9.21
CA LYS A 37 -14.44 4.87 8.99
C LYS A 37 -14.54 4.51 7.50
N PHE A 38 -15.59 4.99 6.83
CA PHE A 38 -15.79 4.75 5.39
C PHE A 38 -14.64 5.31 4.55
N ALA A 39 -14.17 6.53 4.83
CA ALA A 39 -13.02 7.09 4.12
C ALA A 39 -11.77 6.20 4.23
N ASN A 40 -11.49 5.70 5.42
CA ASN A 40 -10.33 4.83 5.64
C ASN A 40 -10.51 3.46 4.96
N MET A 41 -11.71 2.85 5.05
CA MET A 41 -12.00 1.57 4.39
C MET A 41 -11.84 1.67 2.86
N VAL A 42 -12.38 2.71 2.24
CA VAL A 42 -12.25 2.95 0.79
C VAL A 42 -10.79 3.13 0.40
N THR A 43 -10.04 3.93 1.16
CA THR A 43 -8.63 4.19 0.87
C THR A 43 -7.79 2.92 0.93
N LYS A 44 -7.91 2.15 2.02
CA LYS A 44 -7.19 0.88 2.17
C LYS A 44 -7.55 -0.14 1.10
N SER A 45 -8.83 -0.21 0.71
CA SER A 45 -9.28 -1.11 -0.36
C SER A 45 -8.68 -0.71 -1.71
N TRP A 46 -8.58 0.58 -2.00
CA TRP A 46 -7.95 1.08 -3.24
C TRP A 46 -6.44 0.85 -3.26
N GLU A 47 -5.75 1.03 -2.14
CA GLU A 47 -4.32 0.71 -1.96
C GLU A 47 -4.06 -0.77 -2.21
N SER A 48 -4.85 -1.64 -1.59
CA SER A 48 -4.75 -3.09 -1.73
C SER A 48 -5.01 -3.55 -3.17
N ASP A 49 -6.04 -3.01 -3.83
CA ASP A 49 -6.29 -3.25 -5.25
C ASP A 49 -5.09 -2.85 -6.12
N SER A 50 -4.51 -1.68 -5.86
CA SER A 50 -3.40 -1.17 -6.65
C SER A 50 -2.20 -2.12 -6.60
N ILE A 51 -1.83 -2.59 -5.42
CA ILE A 51 -0.75 -3.58 -5.23
C ILE A 51 -1.11 -4.92 -5.90
N ASN A 52 -2.33 -5.41 -5.73
CA ASN A 52 -2.74 -6.69 -6.33
C ASN A 52 -2.67 -6.66 -7.85
N TYR A 53 -3.22 -5.62 -8.50
CA TYR A 53 -3.21 -5.53 -9.96
C TYR A 53 -1.80 -5.30 -10.50
N MET A 54 -0.96 -4.53 -9.82
CA MET A 54 0.44 -4.36 -10.20
C MET A 54 1.19 -5.70 -10.14
N THR A 55 1.08 -6.42 -9.02
CA THR A 55 1.78 -7.70 -8.81
C THR A 55 1.32 -8.77 -9.79
N THR A 56 0.00 -8.98 -9.92
CA THR A 56 -0.54 -9.99 -10.84
C THR A 56 -0.25 -9.63 -12.29
N GLY A 57 -0.37 -8.34 -12.66
CA GLY A 57 -0.05 -7.88 -14.01
C GLY A 57 1.43 -8.07 -14.37
N ALA A 58 2.35 -7.83 -13.44
CA ALA A 58 3.77 -8.08 -13.65
C ALA A 58 4.08 -9.58 -13.87
N ILE A 59 3.47 -10.45 -13.06
CA ILE A 59 3.59 -11.90 -13.20
C ILE A 59 3.01 -12.36 -14.54
N ASP A 60 1.79 -11.94 -14.90
CA ASP A 60 1.15 -12.30 -16.16
C ASP A 60 1.97 -11.84 -17.37
N GLN A 61 2.52 -10.62 -17.33
CA GLN A 61 3.38 -10.10 -18.38
C GLN A 61 4.67 -10.92 -18.50
N ALA A 62 5.28 -11.32 -17.40
CA ALA A 62 6.48 -12.15 -17.42
C ALA A 62 6.19 -13.54 -17.98
N ILE A 63 5.10 -14.18 -17.55
CA ILE A 63 4.67 -15.50 -18.06
C ILE A 63 4.33 -15.45 -19.55
N SER A 64 3.72 -14.35 -20.04
CA SER A 64 3.34 -14.19 -21.45
C SER A 64 4.53 -14.19 -22.41
N LYS A 65 5.75 -13.96 -21.92
CA LYS A 65 7.00 -13.98 -22.70
C LYS A 65 7.61 -15.38 -22.83
N LEU A 66 7.10 -16.36 -22.10
CA LEU A 66 7.57 -17.74 -22.17
C LEU A 66 6.97 -18.44 -23.40
N ASP A 67 7.75 -19.31 -24.07
CA ASP A 67 7.23 -20.20 -25.09
C ASP A 67 6.48 -21.38 -24.42
N LYS A 68 5.19 -21.49 -24.67
CA LYS A 68 4.33 -22.54 -24.10
C LYS A 68 4.68 -23.94 -24.61
N ASN A 69 5.44 -24.06 -25.70
CA ASN A 69 5.88 -25.31 -26.28
C ASN A 69 7.27 -25.73 -25.78
N ASP A 70 7.94 -24.92 -24.96
CA ASP A 70 9.22 -25.27 -24.36
C ASP A 70 9.00 -26.31 -23.26
N ASP A 71 9.80 -27.38 -23.26
CA ASP A 71 9.78 -28.43 -22.23
C ASP A 71 10.00 -27.86 -20.82
N ASN A 72 10.69 -26.73 -20.70
CA ASN A 72 10.95 -26.03 -19.44
C ASN A 72 9.90 -24.96 -19.08
N PHE A 73 8.79 -24.85 -19.82
CA PHE A 73 7.77 -23.83 -19.59
C PHE A 73 7.33 -23.72 -18.11
N TYR A 74 7.01 -24.85 -17.48
CA TYR A 74 6.57 -24.85 -16.07
C TYR A 74 7.68 -24.46 -15.09
N ALA A 75 8.93 -24.83 -15.38
CA ALA A 75 10.08 -24.36 -14.59
C ALA A 75 10.27 -22.84 -14.73
N GLY A 76 10.06 -22.30 -15.92
CA GLY A 76 10.05 -20.86 -16.17
C GLY A 76 8.95 -20.14 -15.41
N VAL A 77 7.73 -20.67 -15.38
CA VAL A 77 6.61 -20.12 -14.58
C VAL A 77 6.93 -20.13 -13.10
N GLN A 78 7.46 -21.25 -12.58
CA GLN A 78 7.87 -21.34 -11.16
C GLN A 78 8.92 -20.29 -10.83
N LYS A 79 9.94 -20.12 -11.67
CA LYS A 79 10.98 -19.11 -11.47
C LYS A 79 10.41 -17.70 -11.43
N ILE A 80 9.46 -17.35 -12.31
CA ILE A 80 8.80 -16.06 -12.33
C ILE A 80 8.04 -15.81 -11.00
N ILE A 81 7.31 -16.81 -10.49
CA ILE A 81 6.59 -16.70 -9.22
C ILE A 81 7.57 -16.48 -8.06
N GLU A 82 8.69 -17.21 -8.03
CA GLU A 82 9.74 -17.04 -7.02
C GLU A 82 10.38 -15.65 -7.08
N ASP A 83 10.61 -15.13 -8.28
CA ASP A 83 11.19 -13.80 -8.48
C ASP A 83 10.28 -12.69 -7.97
N HIS A 84 8.95 -12.87 -7.98
CA HIS A 84 7.95 -11.94 -7.46
C HIS A 84 7.49 -12.24 -6.03
N SER A 85 8.29 -12.97 -5.27
CA SER A 85 7.95 -13.36 -3.89
C SER A 85 7.81 -12.19 -2.92
N ILE A 86 8.57 -11.11 -3.13
CA ILE A 86 8.49 -9.88 -2.31
C ILE A 86 7.15 -9.18 -2.55
N GLU A 87 6.80 -8.93 -3.80
CA GLU A 87 5.56 -8.27 -4.20
C GLU A 87 4.33 -9.08 -3.79
N SER A 88 4.40 -10.42 -3.95
CA SER A 88 3.34 -11.33 -3.52
C SER A 88 3.15 -11.32 -2.00
N SER A 89 4.24 -11.25 -1.23
CA SER A 89 4.19 -11.13 0.23
C SER A 89 3.61 -9.77 0.65
N ILE A 90 3.96 -8.67 -0.02
CA ILE A 90 3.35 -7.35 0.20
C ILE A 90 1.84 -7.40 -0.08
N ALA A 91 1.44 -7.97 -1.21
CA ALA A 91 0.04 -8.12 -1.59
C ALA A 91 -0.76 -8.96 -0.57
N LYS A 92 -0.15 -10.03 -0.04
CA LYS A 92 -0.76 -10.88 0.99
C LYS A 92 -0.95 -10.14 2.32
N VAL A 93 0.08 -9.46 2.80
CA VAL A 93 0.00 -8.70 4.06
C VAL A 93 -1.04 -7.59 3.93
N LEU A 94 -0.92 -6.75 2.91
CA LEU A 94 -1.81 -5.61 2.71
C LEU A 94 -3.26 -6.05 2.50
N GLY A 95 -3.50 -7.09 1.68
CA GLY A 95 -4.83 -7.60 1.39
C GLY A 95 -5.53 -8.15 2.64
N SER A 96 -4.84 -8.97 3.43
CA SER A 96 -5.40 -9.54 4.66
C SER A 96 -5.62 -8.49 5.75
N GLU A 97 -4.72 -7.54 5.92
CA GLU A 97 -4.88 -6.46 6.91
C GLU A 97 -5.96 -5.44 6.49
N THR A 98 -6.12 -5.19 5.19
CA THR A 98 -7.22 -4.36 4.66
C THR A 98 -8.57 -5.00 4.92
N LEU A 99 -8.71 -6.31 4.68
CA LEU A 99 -9.96 -7.02 4.94
C LEU A 99 -10.27 -7.04 6.43
N ALA A 100 -9.27 -7.34 7.27
CA ALA A 100 -9.40 -7.32 8.72
C ALA A 100 -9.89 -5.97 9.25
N TYR A 101 -9.26 -4.89 8.80
CA TYR A 101 -9.65 -3.52 9.14
C TYR A 101 -11.10 -3.22 8.68
N THR A 102 -11.44 -3.61 7.46
CA THR A 102 -12.74 -3.31 6.86
C THR A 102 -13.88 -4.04 7.57
N VAL A 103 -13.69 -5.32 7.92
CA VAL A 103 -14.71 -6.08 8.61
C VAL A 103 -14.89 -5.63 10.07
N ASP A 104 -13.78 -5.29 10.75
CA ASP A 104 -13.82 -4.76 12.12
C ASP A 104 -14.60 -3.44 12.18
N GLU A 105 -14.30 -2.52 11.25
CA GLU A 105 -15.05 -1.26 11.13
C GLU A 105 -16.50 -1.49 10.67
N GLY A 106 -16.74 -2.51 9.85
CA GLY A 106 -18.09 -2.91 9.45
C GLY A 106 -18.94 -3.36 10.64
N VAL A 107 -18.40 -4.23 11.50
CA VAL A 107 -19.05 -4.62 12.77
C VAL A 107 -19.29 -3.38 13.64
N GLN A 108 -18.31 -2.50 13.75
CA GLN A 108 -18.45 -1.29 14.57
C GLN A 108 -19.53 -0.34 14.03
N VAL A 109 -19.65 -0.17 12.70
CA VAL A 109 -20.68 0.65 12.06
C VAL A 109 -22.08 0.04 12.30
N MET A 110 -22.20 -1.27 12.16
CA MET A 110 -23.47 -1.99 12.35
C MET A 110 -23.84 -2.17 13.83
N GLY A 111 -22.88 -2.02 14.75
CA GLY A 111 -23.09 -2.17 16.18
C GLY A 111 -23.60 -3.58 16.54
N GLY A 112 -24.62 -3.69 17.39
CA GLY A 112 -25.18 -4.98 17.79
C GLY A 112 -25.63 -5.86 16.60
N ALA A 113 -26.14 -5.27 15.52
CA ALA A 113 -26.51 -6.00 14.30
C ALA A 113 -25.30 -6.64 13.62
N GLY A 114 -24.13 -5.97 13.64
CA GLY A 114 -22.91 -6.54 13.09
C GLY A 114 -22.29 -7.66 13.92
N PHE A 115 -22.70 -7.79 15.17
CA PHE A 115 -22.20 -8.80 16.11
C PHE A 115 -22.98 -10.10 16.12
N ILE A 116 -24.30 -10.06 15.85
CA ILE A 116 -25.19 -11.23 15.86
C ILE A 116 -25.18 -11.98 14.52
N GLU A 117 -25.54 -13.28 14.55
CA GLU A 117 -25.51 -14.17 13.39
C GLU A 117 -26.58 -13.89 12.35
N ASP A 118 -27.60 -13.08 12.67
CA ASP A 118 -28.70 -12.74 11.73
C ASP A 118 -28.18 -11.87 10.55
N TYR A 119 -26.98 -11.30 10.69
CA TYR A 119 -26.34 -10.49 9.66
C TYR A 119 -25.02 -11.13 9.22
N PRO A 120 -24.63 -11.02 7.93
CA PRO A 120 -23.44 -11.69 7.40
C PRO A 120 -22.12 -11.14 7.96
N MET A 121 -22.13 -9.97 8.61
CA MET A 121 -20.91 -9.29 9.07
C MET A 121 -20.19 -10.09 10.16
N ALA A 122 -20.92 -10.72 11.10
CA ALA A 122 -20.33 -11.55 12.16
C ALA A 122 -19.62 -12.79 11.59
N GLY A 123 -20.23 -13.44 10.59
CA GLY A 123 -19.60 -14.53 9.84
C GLY A 123 -18.33 -14.08 9.12
N ALA A 124 -18.41 -12.99 8.38
CA ALA A 124 -17.28 -12.42 7.65
C ALA A 124 -16.13 -12.05 8.59
N TYR A 125 -16.38 -11.55 9.80
CA TYR A 125 -15.36 -11.24 10.81
C TYR A 125 -14.59 -12.49 11.24
N ARG A 126 -15.27 -13.61 11.45
CA ARG A 126 -14.61 -14.89 11.79
C ARG A 126 -13.83 -15.46 10.62
N ASP A 127 -14.42 -15.43 9.43
CA ASP A 127 -13.82 -16.02 8.23
C ASP A 127 -12.57 -15.25 7.78
N GLU A 128 -12.53 -13.91 7.96
CA GLU A 128 -11.36 -13.13 7.60
C GLU A 128 -10.16 -13.45 8.48
N ARG A 129 -10.39 -13.83 9.76
CA ARG A 129 -9.29 -13.94 10.74
C ARG A 129 -8.19 -14.89 10.31
N ILE A 130 -8.51 -15.94 9.57
CA ILE A 130 -7.56 -16.91 9.06
C ILE A 130 -6.60 -16.32 8.01
N ASN A 131 -7.00 -15.26 7.29
CA ASN A 131 -6.19 -14.68 6.21
C ASN A 131 -4.84 -14.11 6.69
N ARG A 132 -4.73 -13.73 7.97
CA ARG A 132 -3.47 -13.26 8.56
C ARG A 132 -2.60 -14.40 9.09
N ILE A 133 -3.11 -15.64 9.10
CA ILE A 133 -2.46 -16.82 9.68
C ILE A 133 -1.95 -17.79 8.62
N PHE A 134 -2.81 -18.19 7.66
CA PHE A 134 -2.47 -19.17 6.63
C PHE A 134 -1.60 -18.59 5.51
N GLU A 135 -1.06 -19.41 4.63
CA GLU A 135 -0.17 -19.03 3.52
C GLU A 135 1.07 -18.24 4.02
N GLY A 136 1.57 -18.63 5.20
CA GLY A 136 2.54 -17.86 5.98
C GLY A 136 1.89 -16.71 6.75
N THR A 137 2.14 -16.64 8.07
CA THR A 137 1.60 -15.52 8.86
C THR A 137 2.08 -14.17 8.34
N ASN A 138 1.39 -13.08 8.69
CA ASN A 138 1.81 -11.76 8.25
C ASN A 138 3.22 -11.40 8.76
N GLU A 139 3.64 -11.92 9.91
CA GLU A 139 4.99 -11.79 10.44
C GLU A 139 6.01 -12.53 9.55
N ILE A 140 5.71 -13.76 9.13
CA ILE A 140 6.57 -14.51 8.20
C ILE A 140 6.67 -13.79 6.85
N ASN A 141 5.57 -13.27 6.34
CA ASN A 141 5.61 -12.48 5.10
C ASN A 141 6.44 -11.19 5.25
N ARG A 142 6.40 -10.51 6.41
CA ARG A 142 7.30 -9.37 6.69
C ARG A 142 8.77 -9.79 6.73
N MET A 143 9.08 -10.96 7.29
CA MET A 143 10.44 -11.51 7.24
C MET A 143 10.89 -11.80 5.80
N ILE A 144 9.98 -12.29 4.94
CA ILE A 144 10.27 -12.48 3.51
C ILE A 144 10.54 -11.13 2.84
N ILE A 145 9.66 -10.14 3.04
CA ILE A 145 9.82 -8.80 2.44
C ILE A 145 11.17 -8.18 2.81
N GLY A 146 11.45 -8.00 4.09
CA GLY A 146 12.69 -7.38 4.56
C GLY A 146 13.92 -8.23 4.26
N GLY A 147 13.86 -9.53 4.57
CA GLY A 147 14.99 -10.45 4.40
C GLY A 147 15.37 -10.70 2.94
N TYR A 148 14.39 -10.79 2.03
CA TYR A 148 14.67 -11.03 0.60
C TYR A 148 15.17 -9.76 -0.10
N VAL A 149 14.64 -8.58 0.24
CA VAL A 149 15.21 -7.33 -0.27
C VAL A 149 16.68 -7.25 0.07
N LEU A 150 17.06 -7.52 1.31
CA LEU A 150 18.46 -7.51 1.73
C LEU A 150 19.28 -8.60 1.05
N LYS A 151 18.79 -9.85 1.03
CA LYS A 151 19.47 -10.96 0.38
C LYS A 151 19.73 -10.66 -1.09
N LYS A 152 18.70 -10.28 -1.84
CA LYS A 152 18.80 -9.97 -3.27
C LYS A 152 19.71 -8.75 -3.53
N SER A 153 19.72 -7.77 -2.61
CA SER A 153 20.62 -6.62 -2.68
C SER A 153 22.09 -7.01 -2.50
N ILE A 154 22.39 -7.89 -1.54
CA ILE A 154 23.75 -8.36 -1.26
C ILE A 154 24.28 -9.25 -2.38
N LEU A 155 23.39 -10.10 -2.96
CA LEU A 155 23.72 -11.00 -4.07
C LEU A 155 23.69 -10.29 -5.45
N GLU A 156 23.41 -9.00 -5.49
CA GLU A 156 23.31 -8.19 -6.72
C GLU A 156 22.22 -8.72 -7.72
N GLU A 157 21.24 -9.45 -7.20
CA GLU A 157 20.07 -9.92 -7.98
C GLU A 157 19.10 -8.78 -8.31
N ILE A 158 19.14 -7.70 -7.54
CA ILE A 158 18.40 -6.44 -7.78
C ILE A 158 19.37 -5.27 -7.71
N PRO A 159 19.21 -4.22 -8.57
CA PRO A 159 20.17 -3.13 -8.71
C PRO A 159 20.11 -2.09 -7.58
N ILE A 160 19.83 -2.50 -6.35
CA ILE A 160 19.63 -1.57 -5.21
C ILE A 160 20.88 -0.72 -4.94
N ARG A 161 22.08 -1.27 -5.10
CA ARG A 161 23.31 -0.49 -4.87
C ARG A 161 23.45 0.69 -5.81
N LEU A 162 23.11 0.52 -7.10
CA LEU A 162 23.08 1.62 -8.08
C LEU A 162 22.02 2.66 -7.68
N CYS A 163 20.80 2.20 -7.34
CA CYS A 163 19.74 3.09 -6.87
C CYS A 163 20.14 3.86 -5.60
N ILE A 164 20.84 3.23 -4.66
CA ILE A 164 21.37 3.89 -3.46
C ILE A 164 22.37 4.98 -3.85
N GLN A 165 23.35 4.66 -4.70
CA GLN A 165 24.38 5.62 -5.14
C GLN A 165 23.78 6.87 -5.78
N GLU A 166 22.74 6.71 -6.59
CA GLU A 166 22.02 7.82 -7.23
C GLU A 166 21.25 8.69 -6.24
N ARG A 167 20.86 8.14 -5.09
CA ARG A 167 19.92 8.76 -4.14
C ARG A 167 20.55 9.21 -2.82
N VAL A 168 21.81 8.89 -2.54
CA VAL A 168 22.46 9.28 -1.28
C VAL A 168 22.46 10.79 -1.10
N ASP A 169 22.74 11.56 -2.17
CA ASP A 169 22.82 13.03 -2.13
C ASP A 169 21.73 13.70 -2.98
N ASN A 170 21.00 12.96 -3.80
CA ASN A 170 19.92 13.46 -4.63
C ASN A 170 18.58 12.84 -4.23
N TRP A 171 17.97 13.36 -3.18
CA TRP A 171 16.75 12.81 -2.61
C TRP A 171 15.51 13.02 -3.51
N ILE A 172 15.49 14.12 -4.25
CA ILE A 172 14.41 14.48 -5.15
C ILE A 172 15.04 14.85 -6.49
N PRO A 173 15.10 13.92 -7.45
CA PRO A 173 15.68 14.17 -8.75
C PRO A 173 14.82 15.13 -9.57
N ASP A 174 15.45 15.81 -10.51
CA ASP A 174 14.73 16.53 -11.55
C ASP A 174 13.89 15.59 -12.40
N SER A 175 12.74 16.05 -12.84
CA SER A 175 11.82 15.28 -13.67
C SER A 175 11.06 16.17 -14.64
N ASP A 176 10.67 15.59 -15.77
CA ASP A 176 9.82 16.22 -16.77
C ASP A 176 8.30 16.09 -16.45
N ILE A 177 7.96 15.66 -15.23
CA ILE A 177 6.58 15.53 -14.79
C ILE A 177 5.92 16.91 -14.74
N GLU A 178 4.68 16.98 -15.24
CA GLU A 178 3.87 18.20 -15.28
C GLU A 178 3.77 18.87 -13.90
N LEU A 179 3.79 20.20 -13.86
CA LEU A 179 3.85 20.99 -12.63
C LEU A 179 2.72 20.64 -11.64
N GLU A 180 1.54 20.30 -12.14
CA GLU A 180 0.40 19.94 -11.30
C GLU A 180 0.61 18.65 -10.49
N ASN A 181 1.42 17.70 -11.00
CA ASN A 181 1.73 16.43 -10.36
C ASN A 181 3.11 16.44 -9.69
N LYS A 182 3.86 17.52 -9.81
CA LYS A 182 5.25 17.60 -9.34
C LYS A 182 5.35 17.49 -7.82
N GLU A 183 4.39 18.02 -7.07
CA GLU A 183 4.36 17.86 -5.61
C GLU A 183 4.21 16.40 -5.21
N TYR A 184 3.32 15.66 -5.84
CA TYR A 184 3.11 14.24 -5.56
C TYR A 184 4.35 13.41 -5.89
N PHE A 185 4.93 13.67 -7.06
CA PHE A 185 6.18 13.05 -7.47
C PHE A 185 7.29 13.29 -6.46
N ASN A 186 7.52 14.52 -6.04
CA ASN A 186 8.57 14.87 -5.09
C ASN A 186 8.41 14.13 -3.75
N ILE A 187 7.18 13.93 -3.28
CA ILE A 187 6.92 13.21 -2.03
C ILE A 187 7.20 11.71 -2.21
N VAL A 188 6.78 11.13 -3.33
CA VAL A 188 7.06 9.71 -3.64
C VAL A 188 8.57 9.49 -3.75
N GLU A 189 9.30 10.38 -4.45
CA GLU A 189 10.75 10.29 -4.61
C GLU A 189 11.51 10.50 -3.30
N PHE A 190 11.03 11.41 -2.45
CA PHE A 190 11.56 11.55 -1.10
C PHE A 190 11.41 10.23 -0.30
N CYS A 191 10.22 9.60 -0.33
CA CYS A 191 9.99 8.33 0.36
C CYS A 191 10.83 7.19 -0.25
N ARG A 192 11.05 7.20 -1.57
CA ARG A 192 11.99 6.28 -2.25
C ARG A 192 13.40 6.43 -1.70
N SER A 193 13.90 7.66 -1.68
CA SER A 193 15.25 7.97 -1.19
C SER A 193 15.40 7.66 0.29
N LEU A 194 14.39 7.95 1.10
CA LEU A 194 14.32 7.56 2.50
C LEU A 194 14.48 6.04 2.65
N THR A 195 13.67 5.26 1.93
CA THR A 195 13.70 3.80 1.99
C THR A 195 15.06 3.24 1.55
N LEU A 196 15.64 3.78 0.47
CA LEU A 196 16.95 3.36 -0.03
C LEU A 196 18.07 3.69 0.98
N ASN A 197 18.06 4.88 1.59
CA ASN A 197 19.05 5.26 2.60
C ASN A 197 18.95 4.38 3.85
N ILE A 198 17.75 4.09 4.34
CA ILE A 198 17.54 3.15 5.46
C ILE A 198 18.03 1.75 5.09
N THR A 199 17.69 1.25 3.88
CA THR A 199 18.18 -0.03 3.39
C THR A 199 19.70 -0.09 3.38
N ASN A 200 20.35 0.98 2.90
CA ASN A 200 21.82 1.07 2.91
C ASN A 200 22.41 0.98 4.32
N LYS A 201 21.85 1.74 5.28
CA LYS A 201 22.30 1.71 6.69
C LYS A 201 22.20 0.31 7.28
N LEU A 202 21.08 -0.39 7.01
CA LEU A 202 20.87 -1.75 7.51
C LEU A 202 21.84 -2.76 6.86
N ILE A 203 22.07 -2.67 5.55
CA ILE A 203 23.07 -3.51 4.85
C ILE A 203 24.46 -3.30 5.42
N LEU A 204 24.88 -2.04 5.59
CA LEU A 204 26.21 -1.71 6.09
C LEU A 204 26.44 -2.15 7.54
N LYS A 205 25.41 -2.08 8.38
CA LYS A 205 25.53 -2.40 9.81
C LYS A 205 25.39 -3.91 10.09
N TYR A 206 24.47 -4.58 9.43
CA TYR A 206 24.12 -5.98 9.76
C TYR A 206 24.41 -6.98 8.63
N GLY A 207 24.40 -6.52 7.37
CA GLY A 207 24.57 -7.43 6.24
C GLY A 207 23.57 -8.58 6.29
N GLN A 208 24.05 -9.82 6.21
CA GLN A 208 23.21 -11.03 6.27
C GLN A 208 22.66 -11.33 7.66
N ASP A 209 23.20 -10.76 8.72
CA ASP A 209 22.78 -11.01 10.10
C ASP A 209 21.48 -10.26 10.46
N LEU A 210 21.02 -9.33 9.63
CA LEU A 210 19.77 -8.62 9.87
C LEU A 210 18.56 -9.59 9.98
N LYS A 211 18.61 -10.75 9.35
CA LYS A 211 17.56 -11.79 9.49
C LYS A 211 17.32 -12.23 10.95
N ASN A 212 18.30 -12.03 11.82
CA ASN A 212 18.22 -12.38 13.24
C ASN A 212 17.68 -11.20 14.09
N GLU A 213 17.64 -9.99 13.51
CA GLU A 213 17.19 -8.75 14.17
C GLU A 213 15.70 -8.48 13.87
N GLN A 214 14.82 -9.35 14.37
CA GLN A 214 13.38 -9.29 14.03
C GLN A 214 12.71 -7.97 14.45
N TRP A 215 13.19 -7.34 15.55
CA TRP A 215 12.75 -6.01 15.97
C TRP A 215 13.02 -4.91 14.94
N LEU A 216 14.00 -5.08 14.08
CA LEU A 216 14.29 -4.18 12.95
C LEU A 216 13.61 -4.63 11.67
N LEU A 217 13.45 -5.95 11.46
CA LEU A 217 12.83 -6.47 10.25
C LEU A 217 11.38 -6.05 10.10
N GLU A 218 10.61 -5.98 11.18
CA GLU A 218 9.21 -5.56 11.15
C GLU A 218 9.04 -4.11 10.67
N PRO A 219 9.62 -3.09 11.33
CA PRO A 219 9.50 -1.71 10.85
C PRO A 219 10.17 -1.49 9.49
N PHE A 220 11.21 -2.25 9.14
CA PHE A 220 11.81 -2.19 7.80
C PHE A 220 10.89 -2.76 6.72
N ALA A 221 10.23 -3.89 6.97
CA ALA A 221 9.23 -4.44 6.06
C ALA A 221 8.03 -3.47 5.89
N ASP A 222 7.56 -2.86 6.98
CA ASP A 222 6.49 -1.86 6.93
C ASP A 222 6.89 -0.60 6.13
N LEU A 223 8.16 -0.18 6.22
CA LEU A 223 8.71 0.91 5.39
C LEU A 223 8.69 0.53 3.90
N LEU A 224 9.14 -0.69 3.56
CA LEU A 224 9.10 -1.21 2.19
C LEU A 224 7.66 -1.33 1.66
N ILE A 225 6.72 -1.83 2.47
CA ILE A 225 5.29 -1.90 2.13
C ILE A 225 4.75 -0.50 1.86
N SER A 226 5.01 0.48 2.73
CA SER A 226 4.53 1.85 2.57
C SER A 226 5.07 2.50 1.31
N PHE A 227 6.35 2.32 1.02
CA PHE A 227 6.93 2.82 -0.23
C PHE A 227 6.33 2.12 -1.45
N SER A 228 6.14 0.80 -1.41
CA SER A 228 5.52 0.06 -2.52
C SER A 228 4.09 0.54 -2.81
N ILE A 229 3.31 0.86 -1.76
CA ILE A 229 1.97 1.44 -1.91
C ILE A 229 2.06 2.82 -2.57
N LEU A 230 2.96 3.70 -2.11
CA LEU A 230 3.14 5.03 -2.67
C LEU A 230 3.49 4.98 -4.16
N ASP A 231 4.50 4.21 -4.52
CA ASP A 231 4.98 4.08 -5.89
C ASP A 231 3.90 3.51 -6.82
N THR A 232 3.24 2.44 -6.38
CA THR A 232 2.19 1.78 -7.16
C THR A 232 0.96 2.66 -7.33
N CYS A 233 0.50 3.30 -6.24
CA CYS A 233 -0.66 4.17 -6.27
C CYS A 233 -0.40 5.44 -7.09
N PHE A 234 0.81 6.00 -7.03
CA PHE A 234 1.21 7.12 -7.88
C PHE A 234 1.19 6.74 -9.36
N LYS A 235 1.80 5.62 -9.73
CA LYS A 235 1.78 5.11 -11.11
C LYS A 235 0.37 4.87 -11.62
N ARG A 236 -0.50 4.26 -10.79
CA ARG A 236 -1.91 4.07 -11.11
C ARG A 236 -2.63 5.40 -11.35
N PHE A 237 -2.50 6.36 -10.44
CA PHE A 237 -3.11 7.68 -10.57
C PHE A 237 -2.60 8.41 -11.81
N TYR A 238 -1.28 8.45 -12.00
CA TYR A 238 -0.63 9.17 -13.10
C TYR A 238 -0.98 8.60 -14.48
N SER A 239 -1.24 7.29 -14.57
CA SER A 239 -1.63 6.63 -15.83
C SER A 239 -3.08 6.88 -16.27
N LEU A 240 -3.91 7.50 -15.42
CA LEU A 240 -5.30 7.77 -15.75
C LEU A 240 -5.44 8.97 -16.68
N ASN A 241 -6.33 8.84 -17.70
CA ASN A 241 -6.73 9.97 -18.53
C ASN A 241 -7.55 10.98 -17.72
N GLU A 242 -7.46 12.26 -18.13
CA GLU A 242 -8.25 13.33 -17.54
C GLU A 242 -9.77 13.01 -17.56
N GLY A 243 -10.45 13.39 -16.49
CA GLY A 243 -11.89 13.18 -16.35
C GLY A 243 -12.33 12.95 -14.91
N ASP A 244 -13.61 12.70 -14.74
CA ASP A 244 -14.26 12.51 -13.43
C ASP A 244 -13.62 11.38 -12.61
N HIS A 245 -13.24 10.28 -13.28
CA HIS A 245 -12.60 9.16 -12.60
C HIS A 245 -11.21 9.52 -12.06
N LYS A 246 -10.38 10.23 -12.83
CA LYS A 246 -9.06 10.71 -12.37
C LYS A 246 -9.23 11.63 -11.16
N SER A 247 -10.18 12.56 -11.21
CA SER A 247 -10.46 13.48 -10.11
C SER A 247 -10.89 12.78 -8.82
N LYS A 248 -11.71 11.73 -8.91
CA LYS A 248 -12.12 10.91 -7.76
C LYS A 248 -10.94 10.09 -7.23
N THR A 249 -10.15 9.50 -8.12
CA THR A 249 -8.95 8.75 -7.76
C THR A 249 -7.91 9.64 -7.08
N GLU A 250 -7.75 10.88 -7.54
CA GLU A 250 -6.84 11.86 -6.94
C GLU A 250 -7.17 12.13 -5.46
N ARG A 251 -8.45 12.21 -5.09
CA ARG A 251 -8.88 12.43 -3.70
C ARG A 251 -8.41 11.29 -2.78
N VAL A 252 -8.56 10.05 -3.24
CA VAL A 252 -8.09 8.88 -2.50
C VAL A 252 -6.57 8.83 -2.49
N PHE A 253 -5.93 9.10 -3.62
CA PHE A 253 -4.48 9.13 -3.72
C PHE A 253 -3.84 10.18 -2.80
N LYS A 254 -4.43 11.38 -2.66
CA LYS A 254 -3.96 12.40 -1.70
C LYS A 254 -3.96 11.89 -0.27
N LEU A 255 -4.96 11.13 0.13
CA LEU A 255 -5.01 10.55 1.48
C LEU A 255 -3.96 9.42 1.64
N THR A 256 -3.84 8.54 0.65
CA THR A 256 -2.80 7.51 0.58
C THR A 256 -1.40 8.12 0.69
N LEU A 257 -1.12 9.15 -0.12
CA LEU A 257 0.15 9.86 -0.12
C LEU A 257 0.49 10.41 1.27
N ALA A 258 -0.47 11.09 1.92
CA ALA A 258 -0.27 11.64 3.24
C ALA A 258 -0.04 10.55 4.30
N ASN A 259 -0.84 9.49 4.30
CA ASN A 259 -0.75 8.42 5.29
C ASN A 259 0.59 7.70 5.19
N HIS A 260 1.01 7.31 3.99
CA HIS A 260 2.25 6.55 3.80
C HIS A 260 3.51 7.41 3.88
N TYR A 261 3.42 8.70 3.56
CA TYR A 261 4.50 9.65 3.84
C TYR A 261 4.82 9.71 5.35
N PHE A 262 3.80 9.90 6.20
CA PHE A 262 4.01 9.95 7.65
C PHE A 262 4.40 8.59 8.22
N ASN A 263 3.80 7.51 7.72
CA ASN A 263 4.17 6.16 8.15
C ASN A 263 5.64 5.83 7.79
N SER A 264 6.10 6.20 6.60
CA SER A 264 7.49 6.00 6.19
C SER A 264 8.47 6.77 7.10
N LEU A 265 8.14 8.00 7.47
CA LEU A 265 8.95 8.78 8.42
C LEU A 265 8.98 8.13 9.81
N GLU A 266 7.84 7.66 10.32
CA GLU A 266 7.74 6.98 11.60
C GLU A 266 8.58 5.69 11.63
N LYS A 267 8.46 4.85 10.60
CA LYS A 267 9.21 3.59 10.52
C LYS A 267 10.73 3.83 10.39
N ALA A 268 11.13 4.83 9.59
CA ALA A 268 12.53 5.23 9.49
C ALA A 268 13.07 5.74 10.83
N GLN A 269 12.28 6.54 11.57
CA GLN A 269 12.66 7.06 12.87
C GLN A 269 12.90 5.92 13.87
N ILE A 270 11.97 4.94 13.98
CA ILE A 270 12.08 3.77 14.86
C ILE A 270 13.37 2.99 14.56
N ILE A 271 13.69 2.77 13.29
CA ILE A 271 14.90 2.05 12.87
C ILE A 271 16.15 2.84 13.30
N LEU A 272 16.19 4.14 13.00
CA LEU A 272 17.37 4.98 13.27
C LEU A 272 17.62 5.17 14.77
N GLU A 273 16.57 5.30 15.58
CA GLU A 273 16.68 5.33 17.04
C GLU A 273 17.32 4.03 17.58
N TYR A 274 16.85 2.87 17.08
CA TYR A 274 17.40 1.57 17.51
C TYR A 274 18.88 1.42 17.12
N ILE A 275 19.28 1.91 15.95
CA ILE A 275 20.66 1.81 15.49
C ILE A 275 21.55 2.98 15.97
N ASN A 276 20.99 3.98 16.65
CA ASN A 276 21.64 5.18 17.15
C ASN A 276 22.34 5.99 16.02
N ASP A 277 21.60 6.32 14.94
CA ASP A 277 22.10 7.07 13.78
C ASP A 277 21.49 8.48 13.75
N ASP A 278 21.96 9.35 14.63
CA ASP A 278 21.47 10.74 14.78
C ASP A 278 21.78 11.58 13.53
N ASP A 279 22.90 11.32 12.86
CA ASP A 279 23.30 12.03 11.63
C ASP A 279 22.25 11.82 10.50
N MET A 280 21.74 10.60 10.36
CA MET A 280 20.68 10.31 9.36
C MET A 280 19.36 10.93 9.78
N ILE A 281 19.02 10.97 11.06
CA ILE A 281 17.80 11.64 11.58
C ILE A 281 17.85 13.13 11.21
N GLU A 282 18.99 13.79 11.42
CA GLU A 282 19.19 15.19 11.04
C GLU A 282 19.07 15.39 9.52
N LYS A 283 19.74 14.54 8.73
CA LYS A 283 19.66 14.57 7.25
C LYS A 283 18.22 14.45 6.77
N ILE A 284 17.42 13.51 7.30
CA ILE A 284 16.01 13.36 6.96
C ILE A 284 15.22 14.64 7.28
N SER A 285 15.50 15.27 8.42
CA SER A 285 14.83 16.51 8.82
C SER A 285 15.11 17.66 7.82
N ILE A 286 16.35 17.79 7.36
CA ILE A 286 16.76 18.78 6.36
C ILE A 286 16.04 18.50 5.02
N GLU A 287 16.10 17.29 4.51
CA GLU A 287 15.49 16.92 3.22
C GLU A 287 13.96 17.06 3.26
N LYS A 288 13.34 16.65 4.35
CA LYS A 288 11.90 16.84 4.61
C LYS A 288 11.49 18.30 4.55
N SER A 289 12.31 19.21 5.09
CA SER A 289 11.99 20.65 5.12
C SER A 289 11.87 21.28 3.73
N LYS A 290 12.54 20.72 2.73
CA LYS A 290 12.49 21.16 1.33
C LYS A 290 11.14 20.89 0.67
N LEU A 291 10.38 19.90 1.13
CA LEU A 291 9.08 19.53 0.56
C LEU A 291 7.97 20.52 0.90
N ASN A 292 8.03 21.18 2.06
CA ASN A 292 6.97 22.04 2.60
C ASN A 292 5.56 21.41 2.53
N TYR A 293 5.47 20.08 2.66
CA TYR A 293 4.23 19.30 2.52
C TYR A 293 3.32 19.45 3.73
N LYS A 294 2.09 19.94 3.51
CA LYS A 294 1.08 20.21 4.55
C LYS A 294 -0.28 19.63 4.15
N PRO A 295 -0.46 18.32 4.17
CA PRO A 295 -1.71 17.68 3.74
C PRO A 295 -2.87 17.95 4.70
N ASN A 296 -4.05 18.20 4.15
CA ASN A 296 -5.30 18.27 4.92
C ASN A 296 -6.05 16.94 4.85
N ARG A 297 -5.62 15.97 5.67
CA ARG A 297 -6.19 14.61 5.69
C ARG A 297 -7.69 14.58 6.03
N ILE A 298 -8.18 15.51 6.85
CA ILE A 298 -9.62 15.60 7.18
C ILE A 298 -10.40 15.97 5.91
N LYS A 299 -9.95 16.98 5.19
CA LYS A 299 -10.60 17.40 3.94
C LYS A 299 -10.60 16.27 2.90
N TYR A 300 -9.50 15.56 2.74
CA TYR A 300 -9.42 14.41 1.81
C TYR A 300 -10.45 13.33 2.18
N LYS A 301 -10.59 13.00 3.46
CA LYS A 301 -11.60 12.03 3.93
C LYS A 301 -13.02 12.48 3.66
N GLN A 302 -13.32 13.76 3.87
CA GLN A 302 -14.64 14.33 3.57
C GLN A 302 -14.96 14.21 2.07
N ASP A 303 -14.01 14.49 1.19
CA ASP A 303 -14.21 14.42 -0.25
C ASP A 303 -14.42 12.95 -0.71
N ILE A 304 -13.66 11.99 -0.18
CA ILE A 304 -13.82 10.56 -0.45
C ILE A 304 -15.22 10.06 -0.05
N VAL A 305 -15.69 10.45 1.13
CA VAL A 305 -17.01 10.01 1.62
C VAL A 305 -18.13 10.65 0.83
N ASN A 306 -17.99 11.91 0.42
CA ASN A 306 -18.98 12.55 -0.45
C ASN A 306 -19.13 11.78 -1.77
N ASP A 307 -18.02 11.36 -2.37
CA ASP A 307 -18.06 10.52 -3.58
C ASP A 307 -18.71 9.17 -3.30
N LEU A 308 -18.35 8.49 -2.22
CA LEU A 308 -18.95 7.20 -1.83
C LEU A 308 -20.46 7.32 -1.63
N TYR A 309 -20.93 8.35 -0.93
CA TYR A 309 -22.33 8.57 -0.64
C TYR A 309 -23.15 8.92 -1.89
N ASN A 310 -22.55 9.69 -2.82
CA ASN A 310 -23.18 10.00 -4.11
C ASN A 310 -23.38 8.74 -4.97
N HIS A 311 -22.43 7.80 -4.92
CA HIS A 311 -22.51 6.56 -5.70
C HIS A 311 -23.30 5.46 -4.99
N LYS A 312 -23.45 5.53 -3.67
CA LYS A 312 -24.06 4.49 -2.80
C LYS A 312 -23.43 3.09 -2.97
N LYS A 313 -22.20 3.02 -3.43
CA LYS A 313 -21.42 1.79 -3.63
C LYS A 313 -19.95 2.14 -3.75
N TYR A 314 -19.08 1.12 -3.70
CA TYR A 314 -17.67 1.31 -4.04
C TYR A 314 -17.53 1.80 -5.49
N TYR A 315 -16.76 2.86 -5.72
CA TYR A 315 -16.80 3.62 -6.99
C TYR A 315 -15.45 3.69 -7.73
N LEU A 316 -14.41 3.03 -7.20
CA LEU A 316 -13.05 3.08 -7.74
C LEU A 316 -12.67 1.86 -8.57
N ASP A 317 -13.65 0.98 -8.84
CA ASP A 317 -13.44 -0.15 -9.74
C ASP A 317 -13.41 0.33 -11.18
N ILE A 318 -12.22 0.33 -11.77
CA ILE A 318 -12.09 0.42 -13.21
C ILE A 318 -11.22 -0.73 -13.69
N PHE A 319 -11.81 -1.54 -14.57
CA PHE A 319 -11.08 -2.43 -15.46
C PHE A 319 -10.36 -1.59 -16.52
N THR A 320 -9.22 -0.99 -16.18
CA THR A 320 -8.41 -0.33 -17.19
C THR A 320 -7.39 -1.32 -17.75
N ARG A 321 -7.62 -1.73 -19.01
CA ARG A 321 -6.63 -2.41 -19.85
C ARG A 321 -5.31 -1.60 -20.01
N TYR A 322 -5.27 -0.38 -19.52
CA TYR A 322 -4.15 0.57 -19.66
C TYR A 322 -3.05 0.41 -18.60
N PHE A 323 -3.29 -0.33 -17.52
CA PHE A 323 -2.31 -0.47 -16.42
C PHE A 323 -1.03 -1.20 -16.83
N LEU A 324 -1.11 -2.07 -17.84
CA LEU A 324 -0.02 -2.94 -18.27
C LEU A 324 1.01 -2.27 -19.19
N ASN A 325 0.65 -1.15 -19.85
CA ASN A 325 1.53 -0.52 -20.84
C ASN A 325 2.51 0.51 -20.28
N HIS A 326 2.42 0.85 -19.00
CA HIS A 326 3.24 1.88 -18.36
C HIS A 326 4.05 1.35 -17.14
N ILE A 327 4.26 0.03 -17.08
CA ILE A 327 5.26 -0.52 -16.17
C ILE A 327 6.62 -0.19 -16.78
N ILE A 328 7.10 1.03 -16.54
CA ILE A 328 8.51 1.33 -16.69
C ILE A 328 9.17 0.63 -15.51
N ILE A 329 9.56 -0.61 -15.76
CA ILE A 329 10.58 -1.27 -14.95
C ILE A 329 11.78 -0.35 -15.05
N VAL A 330 12.19 0.22 -13.94
CA VAL A 330 13.52 0.79 -13.83
C VAL A 330 14.47 -0.37 -14.10
N ASN A 331 14.95 -0.46 -15.34
CA ASN A 331 16.13 -1.25 -15.67
C ASN A 331 17.33 -0.56 -15.09
#